data_7bbab4f467cd5e9407a522f328ded503
#
_entry.id   7bbab4f467cd5e9407a522f328ded503
#
_cell.length_a   1.000
_cell.length_b   1.000
_cell.length_c   1.000
_cell.angle_alpha   90.00
_cell.angle_beta   90.00
_cell.angle_gamma   90.00
#
_symmetry.space_group_name_H-M   'P 1'
#
loop_
_entity.id
_entity.type
_entity.pdbx_description
1 polymer ?
#
loop_
_entity_poly.entity_id
_entity_poly.type
_entity_poly.pdbx_seq_one_letter_code
_entity_poly.pdbx_strand_id
1 'polypeptide(L)'
;MPAHATATAASAWLARAALLTLLILAGASIGAQAAPVRIVAIGASNTHGWYVGNGGAYPAQLQALLRAKQIDAQVTNAGVPFDTTAMMLRRLDRDVPDGTAIVILQPGANDRRFLGTSEQRAANIVEMERRLRARGIKVVVYDDEIPLRYYTLDFIHLTREGHAMIATALLPRVMPLIEGRRKDAAPTPATSTKSAARN
;
A
#
# COMPACT_ATOMS: atom_id res chain seq x y z
N MET A 1 67.53 -36.34 -13.28
CA MET A 1 66.25 -36.16 -14.00
C MET A 1 65.12 -36.27 -13.01
N PRO A 2 64.40 -35.16 -12.68
CA PRO A 2 62.94 -35.17 -12.86
C PRO A 2 62.41 -33.80 -13.23
N ALA A 3 61.63 -33.70 -14.30
CA ALA A 3 61.00 -32.48 -14.77
C ALA A 3 59.50 -32.72 -15.09
N HIS A 4 58.69 -33.14 -14.13
CA HIS A 4 57.23 -33.32 -14.36
C HIS A 4 56.33 -32.96 -13.19
N ALA A 5 56.69 -32.08 -12.25
CA ALA A 5 55.86 -31.78 -11.08
C ALA A 5 55.26 -30.36 -11.02
N THR A 6 55.47 -29.48 -12.02
CA THR A 6 55.08 -28.05 -11.91
C THR A 6 53.78 -27.69 -12.71
N ALA A 7 53.28 -28.56 -13.59
CA ALA A 7 52.11 -28.21 -14.40
C ALA A 7 50.76 -28.48 -13.72
N THR A 8 50.69 -29.31 -12.71
CA THR A 8 49.41 -29.72 -12.07
C THR A 8 48.92 -28.74 -10.99
N ALA A 9 49.79 -27.93 -10.38
CA ALA A 9 49.42 -27.02 -9.34
C ALA A 9 48.73 -25.72 -9.90
N ALA A 10 49.21 -25.24 -11.05
CA ALA A 10 48.68 -24.03 -11.66
C ALA A 10 47.25 -24.24 -12.20
N SER A 11 46.96 -25.40 -12.77
CA SER A 11 45.61 -25.75 -13.30
C SER A 11 44.57 -25.89 -12.16
N ALA A 12 44.95 -26.41 -10.99
CA ALA A 12 44.08 -26.53 -9.83
C ALA A 12 43.74 -25.16 -9.20
N TRP A 13 44.63 -24.19 -9.22
CA TRP A 13 44.40 -22.83 -8.74
C TRP A 13 43.45 -22.05 -9.66
N LEU A 14 43.61 -22.16 -10.98
CA LEU A 14 42.71 -21.53 -11.96
C LEU A 14 41.28 -22.08 -11.90
N ALA A 15 41.13 -23.39 -11.70
CA ALA A 15 39.83 -24.03 -11.56
C ALA A 15 39.11 -23.59 -10.26
N ARG A 16 39.85 -23.43 -9.14
CA ARG A 16 39.30 -22.95 -7.87
C ARG A 16 38.92 -21.45 -7.93
N ALA A 17 39.72 -20.64 -8.61
CA ALA A 17 39.43 -19.23 -8.81
C ALA A 17 38.16 -19.05 -9.69
N ALA A 18 38.03 -19.82 -10.76
CA ALA A 18 36.85 -19.79 -11.64
C ALA A 18 35.56 -20.25 -10.89
N LEU A 19 35.65 -21.25 -10.02
CA LEU A 19 34.52 -21.75 -9.23
C LEU A 19 34.06 -20.73 -8.19
N LEU A 20 35.01 -20.03 -7.52
CA LEU A 20 34.71 -18.95 -6.57
C LEU A 20 34.08 -17.74 -7.25
N THR A 21 34.53 -17.37 -8.45
CA THR A 21 33.94 -16.26 -9.22
C THR A 21 32.53 -16.59 -9.69
N LEU A 22 32.26 -17.84 -10.08
CA LEU A 22 30.92 -18.30 -10.48
C LEU A 22 29.94 -18.32 -9.30
N LEU A 23 30.39 -18.69 -8.09
CA LEU A 23 29.60 -18.66 -6.87
C LEU A 23 29.26 -17.23 -6.43
N ILE A 24 30.17 -16.25 -6.62
CA ILE A 24 29.91 -14.84 -6.31
C ILE A 24 28.93 -14.23 -7.31
N LEU A 25 29.00 -14.59 -8.59
CA LEU A 25 28.03 -14.15 -9.60
C LEU A 25 26.63 -14.77 -9.42
N ALA A 26 26.53 -16.00 -8.93
CA ALA A 26 25.25 -16.66 -8.64
C ALA A 26 24.57 -16.11 -7.36
N GLY A 27 25.36 -15.52 -6.41
CA GLY A 27 24.83 -14.93 -5.17
C GLY A 27 24.29 -13.50 -5.31
N ALA A 28 24.49 -12.83 -6.44
CA ALA A 28 24.19 -11.40 -6.59
C ALA A 28 22.78 -11.11 -7.17
N SER A 29 21.94 -12.11 -7.39
CA SER A 29 20.52 -11.92 -7.68
C SER A 29 19.70 -11.82 -6.39
N ILE A 30 20.09 -10.89 -5.48
CA ILE A 30 19.13 -10.37 -4.50
C ILE A 30 18.16 -9.56 -5.34
N GLY A 31 17.07 -10.20 -5.77
CA GLY A 31 15.99 -9.52 -6.47
C GLY A 31 15.59 -8.30 -5.65
N ALA A 32 15.76 -7.09 -6.19
CA ALA A 32 15.33 -5.87 -5.54
C ALA A 32 13.84 -6.05 -5.20
N GLN A 33 13.54 -6.33 -3.94
CA GLN A 33 12.17 -6.46 -3.47
C GLN A 33 11.49 -5.12 -3.73
N ALA A 34 10.49 -5.09 -4.57
CA ALA A 34 9.75 -3.86 -4.84
C ALA A 34 9.25 -3.30 -3.50
N ALA A 35 9.39 -1.99 -3.30
CA ALA A 35 8.92 -1.37 -2.07
C ALA A 35 7.42 -1.63 -1.86
N PRO A 36 6.97 -1.79 -0.60
CA PRO A 36 5.57 -2.06 -0.29
C PRO A 36 4.65 -0.98 -0.86
N VAL A 37 3.47 -1.38 -1.33
CA VAL A 37 2.46 -0.44 -1.80
C VAL A 37 1.94 0.36 -0.62
N ARG A 38 2.18 1.68 -0.60
CA ARG A 38 1.76 2.56 0.50
C ARG A 38 0.30 2.97 0.35
N ILE A 39 -0.49 2.70 1.37
CA ILE A 39 -1.91 3.02 1.48
C ILE A 39 -2.09 3.93 2.69
N VAL A 40 -2.81 5.04 2.56
CA VAL A 40 -3.15 5.92 3.68
C VAL A 40 -4.66 5.93 3.85
N ALA A 41 -5.12 5.68 5.07
CA ALA A 41 -6.53 5.77 5.44
C ALA A 41 -6.80 7.11 6.15
N ILE A 42 -7.50 8.03 5.49
CA ILE A 42 -7.92 9.33 6.02
C ILE A 42 -9.37 9.25 6.48
N GLY A 43 -9.66 9.80 7.65
CA GLY A 43 -11.00 9.84 8.21
C GLY A 43 -11.02 10.44 9.61
N ALA A 44 -12.13 10.25 10.31
CA ALA A 44 -12.35 10.75 11.65
C ALA A 44 -12.14 9.66 12.73
N SER A 45 -12.97 9.66 13.79
CA SER A 45 -12.88 8.76 14.94
C SER A 45 -12.99 7.28 14.58
N ASN A 46 -13.81 6.90 13.60
CA ASN A 46 -13.91 5.52 13.15
C ASN A 46 -12.67 5.06 12.36
N THR A 47 -12.00 5.95 11.64
CA THR A 47 -10.69 5.63 11.04
C THR A 47 -9.62 5.53 12.13
N HIS A 48 -9.62 6.46 13.10
CA HIS A 48 -8.70 6.44 14.25
C HIS A 48 -8.80 5.14 15.05
N GLY A 49 -10.00 4.57 15.21
CA GLY A 49 -10.27 3.39 16.03
C GLY A 49 -10.71 3.76 17.45
N TRP A 50 -11.59 4.77 17.57
CA TRP A 50 -12.19 5.13 18.86
C TRP A 50 -12.82 3.91 19.52
N TYR A 51 -12.57 3.70 20.79
CA TYR A 51 -12.92 2.55 21.63
C TYR A 51 -12.22 1.21 21.31
N VAL A 52 -11.69 1.00 20.11
CA VAL A 52 -11.07 -0.28 19.74
C VAL A 52 -9.55 -0.22 19.69
N GLY A 53 -8.99 0.99 19.75
CA GLY A 53 -7.55 1.25 19.64
C GLY A 53 -7.00 0.98 18.25
N ASN A 54 -5.74 1.36 18.02
CA ASN A 54 -5.10 1.27 16.70
C ASN A 54 -5.14 -0.15 16.11
N GLY A 55 -4.93 -1.19 16.91
CA GLY A 55 -4.93 -2.58 16.43
C GLY A 55 -6.34 -3.12 16.11
N GLY A 56 -7.39 -2.50 16.65
CA GLY A 56 -8.78 -2.84 16.37
C GLY A 56 -9.41 -2.05 15.23
N ALA A 57 -8.79 -0.93 14.83
CA ALA A 57 -9.27 -0.07 13.76
C ALA A 57 -9.21 -0.75 12.39
N TYR A 58 -10.12 -0.38 11.49
CA TYR A 58 -10.20 -1.00 10.15
C TYR A 58 -8.90 -0.89 9.32
N PRO A 59 -8.07 0.15 9.43
CA PRO A 59 -6.82 0.20 8.68
C PRO A 59 -5.84 -0.92 9.10
N ALA A 60 -5.75 -1.19 10.41
CA ALA A 60 -4.92 -2.28 10.93
C ALA A 60 -5.47 -3.65 10.55
N GLN A 61 -6.80 -3.82 10.57
CA GLN A 61 -7.45 -5.05 10.15
C GLN A 61 -7.29 -5.29 8.64
N LEU A 62 -7.39 -4.24 7.79
CA LEU A 62 -7.09 -4.32 6.36
C LEU A 62 -5.62 -4.71 6.13
N GLN A 63 -4.69 -4.12 6.88
CA GLN A 63 -3.28 -4.51 6.85
C GLN A 63 -3.09 -6.00 7.15
N ALA A 64 -3.81 -6.52 8.16
CA ALA A 64 -3.75 -7.94 8.49
C ALA A 64 -4.31 -8.84 7.37
N LEU A 65 -5.41 -8.44 6.74
CA LEU A 65 -6.01 -9.16 5.59
C LEU A 65 -5.07 -9.17 4.38
N LEU A 66 -4.43 -8.04 4.06
CA LEU A 66 -3.45 -7.96 2.97
C LEU A 66 -2.23 -8.86 3.24
N ARG A 67 -1.73 -8.83 4.48
CA ARG A 67 -0.61 -9.68 4.90
C ARG A 67 -0.96 -11.18 4.84
N ALA A 68 -2.17 -11.57 5.25
CA ALA A 68 -2.64 -12.95 5.16
C ALA A 68 -2.71 -13.45 3.70
N LYS A 69 -2.90 -12.54 2.74
CA LYS A 69 -2.82 -12.82 1.30
C LYS A 69 -1.41 -12.67 0.71
N GLN A 70 -0.39 -12.50 1.55
CA GLN A 70 1.00 -12.27 1.12
C GLN A 70 1.16 -11.03 0.22
N ILE A 71 0.28 -10.05 0.37
CA ILE A 71 0.37 -8.79 -0.36
C ILE A 71 1.30 -7.85 0.39
N ASP A 72 2.40 -7.46 -0.26
CA ASP A 72 3.33 -6.48 0.26
C ASP A 72 2.75 -5.07 0.11
N ALA A 73 2.05 -4.63 1.15
CA ALA A 73 1.45 -3.31 1.26
C ALA A 73 1.53 -2.82 2.71
N GLN A 74 1.60 -1.50 2.87
CA GLN A 74 1.62 -0.81 4.16
C GLN A 74 0.41 0.11 4.27
N VAL A 75 -0.44 -0.11 5.27
CA VAL A 75 -1.61 0.71 5.55
C VAL A 75 -1.32 1.63 6.74
N THR A 76 -1.28 2.94 6.49
CA THR A 76 -1.11 3.97 7.52
C THR A 76 -2.47 4.51 7.94
N ASN A 77 -2.72 4.56 9.25
CA ASN A 77 -3.91 5.16 9.82
C ASN A 77 -3.69 6.67 10.03
N ALA A 78 -4.38 7.50 9.28
CA ALA A 78 -4.42 8.95 9.39
C ALA A 78 -5.82 9.45 9.84
N GLY A 79 -6.49 8.69 10.71
CA GLY A 79 -7.74 9.09 11.36
C GLY A 79 -7.50 10.11 12.46
N VAL A 80 -8.26 11.20 12.48
CA VAL A 80 -8.24 12.20 13.54
C VAL A 80 -9.65 12.34 14.10
N PRO A 81 -9.87 12.07 15.41
CA PRO A 81 -11.18 12.22 16.03
C PRO A 81 -11.77 13.61 15.81
N PHE A 82 -13.09 13.67 15.64
CA PHE A 82 -13.88 14.87 15.40
C PHE A 82 -13.67 15.58 14.06
N ASP A 83 -12.78 15.10 13.19
CA ASP A 83 -12.58 15.71 11.87
C ASP A 83 -13.86 15.74 11.04
N THR A 84 -14.11 16.90 10.45
CA THR A 84 -15.02 17.11 9.32
C THR A 84 -14.26 16.92 8.01
N THR A 85 -14.97 16.82 6.88
CA THR A 85 -14.32 16.79 5.57
C THR A 85 -13.48 18.02 5.27
N ALA A 86 -13.87 19.19 5.77
CA ALA A 86 -13.07 20.42 5.68
C ALA A 86 -11.76 20.33 6.48
N MET A 87 -11.77 19.68 7.65
CA MET A 87 -10.56 19.42 8.44
C MET A 87 -9.65 18.41 7.75
N MET A 88 -10.21 17.34 7.21
CA MET A 88 -9.45 16.36 6.40
C MET A 88 -8.79 17.01 5.19
N LEU A 89 -9.52 17.87 4.46
CA LEU A 89 -9.00 18.59 3.30
C LEU A 89 -7.82 19.51 3.66
N ARG A 90 -7.87 20.20 4.81
CA ARG A 90 -6.77 21.08 5.29
C ARG A 90 -5.48 20.34 5.60
N ARG A 91 -5.57 19.08 6.07
CA ARG A 91 -4.40 18.27 6.44
C ARG A 91 -3.99 17.25 5.37
N LEU A 92 -4.69 17.23 4.22
CA LEU A 92 -4.54 16.21 3.18
C LEU A 92 -3.08 16.05 2.74
N ASP A 93 -2.41 17.15 2.40
CA ASP A 93 -1.05 17.12 1.86
C ASP A 93 -0.01 16.73 2.92
N ARG A 94 -0.22 17.13 4.18
CA ARG A 94 0.64 16.72 5.30
C ARG A 94 0.55 15.23 5.60
N ASP A 95 -0.67 14.68 5.58
CA ASP A 95 -0.95 13.32 6.05
C ASP A 95 -0.89 12.27 4.93
N VAL A 96 -0.82 12.73 3.68
CA VAL A 96 -0.61 11.88 2.50
C VAL A 96 0.77 12.19 1.89
N PRO A 97 1.85 11.56 2.38
CA PRO A 97 3.20 11.83 1.90
C PRO A 97 3.41 11.32 0.46
N ASP A 98 4.42 11.86 -0.20
CA ASP A 98 4.82 11.42 -1.53
C ASP A 98 5.16 9.93 -1.58
N GLY A 99 4.83 9.31 -2.71
CA GLY A 99 4.93 7.85 -2.90
C GLY A 99 3.77 7.07 -2.33
N THR A 100 2.74 7.72 -1.72
CA THR A 100 1.45 7.07 -1.44
C THR A 100 0.82 6.63 -2.75
N ALA A 101 0.41 5.37 -2.83
CA ALA A 101 -0.20 4.80 -4.02
C ALA A 101 -1.73 4.86 -3.98
N ILE A 102 -2.31 4.65 -2.80
CA ILE A 102 -3.75 4.56 -2.61
C ILE A 102 -4.12 5.36 -1.36
N VAL A 103 -5.20 6.12 -1.44
CA VAL A 103 -5.86 6.72 -0.28
C VAL A 103 -7.24 6.11 -0.12
N ILE A 104 -7.54 5.65 1.09
CA ILE A 104 -8.88 5.31 1.54
C ILE A 104 -9.41 6.54 2.26
N LEU A 105 -10.49 7.13 1.74
CA LEU A 105 -11.14 8.30 2.31
C LEU A 105 -12.45 7.87 2.95
N GLN A 106 -12.52 7.96 4.29
CA GLN A 106 -13.74 7.74 5.06
C GLN A 106 -14.24 9.07 5.63
N PRO A 107 -15.14 9.78 4.92
CA PRO A 107 -15.54 11.14 5.30
C PRO A 107 -16.35 11.21 6.60
N GLY A 108 -17.03 10.13 6.98
CA GLY A 108 -17.84 10.08 8.20
C GLY A 108 -19.03 11.04 8.19
N ALA A 109 -19.59 11.31 9.37
CA ALA A 109 -20.82 12.09 9.55
C ALA A 109 -20.61 13.39 10.35
N ASN A 110 -19.39 13.77 10.68
CA ASN A 110 -19.10 14.92 11.55
C ASN A 110 -19.50 16.25 10.93
N ASP A 111 -19.51 16.39 9.61
CA ASP A 111 -19.98 17.60 8.94
C ASP A 111 -21.40 17.96 9.41
N ARG A 112 -22.32 17.02 9.45
CA ARG A 112 -23.70 17.24 9.93
C ARG A 112 -23.76 17.57 11.43
N ARG A 113 -22.79 17.07 12.24
CA ARG A 113 -22.74 17.33 13.68
C ARG A 113 -22.24 18.72 14.02
N PHE A 114 -21.33 19.24 13.21
CA PHE A 114 -20.67 20.52 13.41
C PHE A 114 -21.17 21.61 12.45
N LEU A 115 -22.47 21.58 12.14
CA LEU A 115 -23.18 22.62 11.35
C LEU A 115 -22.70 22.75 9.91
N GLY A 116 -22.04 21.75 9.35
CA GLY A 116 -21.72 21.68 7.93
C GLY A 116 -22.91 21.21 7.11
N THR A 117 -22.94 21.57 5.82
CA THR A 117 -23.98 21.13 4.90
C THR A 117 -23.55 19.89 4.12
N SER A 118 -24.52 19.17 3.55
CA SER A 118 -24.27 18.02 2.66
C SER A 118 -23.51 18.44 1.41
N GLU A 119 -23.78 19.63 0.90
CA GLU A 119 -23.16 20.23 -0.28
C GLU A 119 -21.67 20.50 0.00
N GLN A 120 -21.37 21.12 1.13
CA GLN A 120 -19.98 21.39 1.55
C GLN A 120 -19.20 20.09 1.75
N ARG A 121 -19.83 19.08 2.39
CA ARG A 121 -19.24 17.76 2.54
C ARG A 121 -18.91 17.13 1.18
N ALA A 122 -19.87 17.13 0.26
CA ALA A 122 -19.68 16.59 -1.08
C ALA A 122 -18.58 17.35 -1.85
N ALA A 123 -18.58 18.69 -1.81
CA ALA A 123 -17.56 19.51 -2.44
C ALA A 123 -16.16 19.24 -1.88
N ASN A 124 -16.01 19.07 -0.57
CA ASN A 124 -14.74 18.74 0.07
C ASN A 124 -14.23 17.37 -0.34
N ILE A 125 -15.12 16.36 -0.46
CA ILE A 125 -14.76 15.02 -0.94
C ILE A 125 -14.23 15.09 -2.37
N VAL A 126 -14.96 15.75 -3.27
CA VAL A 126 -14.57 15.94 -4.67
C VAL A 126 -13.20 16.66 -4.76
N GLU A 127 -12.97 17.67 -3.96
CA GLU A 127 -11.70 18.41 -3.97
C GLU A 127 -10.54 17.54 -3.45
N MET A 128 -10.75 16.75 -2.38
CA MET A 128 -9.74 15.80 -1.92
C MET A 128 -9.40 14.77 -3.00
N GLU A 129 -10.41 14.19 -3.66
CA GLU A 129 -10.20 13.26 -4.76
C GLU A 129 -9.43 13.90 -5.92
N ARG A 130 -9.80 15.14 -6.31
CA ARG A 130 -9.12 15.88 -7.38
C ARG A 130 -7.64 16.09 -7.07
N ARG A 131 -7.30 16.55 -5.84
CA ARG A 131 -5.90 16.77 -5.42
C ARG A 131 -5.11 15.48 -5.41
N LEU A 132 -5.68 14.41 -4.86
CA LEU A 132 -5.01 13.11 -4.80
C LEU A 132 -4.78 12.53 -6.19
N ARG A 133 -5.77 12.58 -7.07
CA ARG A 133 -5.65 12.11 -8.46
C ARG A 133 -4.63 12.92 -9.26
N ALA A 134 -4.54 14.23 -9.04
CA ALA A 134 -3.51 15.08 -9.66
C ALA A 134 -2.08 14.66 -9.28
N ARG A 135 -1.90 14.02 -8.11
CA ARG A 135 -0.64 13.42 -7.64
C ARG A 135 -0.47 11.97 -8.10
N GLY A 136 -1.33 11.45 -8.98
CA GLY A 136 -1.30 10.05 -9.43
C GLY A 136 -1.76 9.02 -8.39
N ILE A 137 -2.39 9.47 -7.30
CA ILE A 137 -2.85 8.62 -6.20
C ILE A 137 -4.23 8.08 -6.52
N LYS A 138 -4.44 6.77 -6.35
CA LYS A 138 -5.75 6.15 -6.48
C LYS A 138 -6.58 6.40 -5.22
N VAL A 139 -7.87 6.69 -5.36
CA VAL A 139 -8.74 7.01 -4.23
C VAL A 139 -9.89 6.00 -4.15
N VAL A 140 -10.09 5.48 -2.95
CA VAL A 140 -11.23 4.66 -2.57
C VAL A 140 -12.03 5.43 -1.52
N VAL A 141 -13.16 5.99 -1.90
CA VAL A 141 -14.08 6.60 -0.93
C VAL A 141 -14.91 5.48 -0.30
N TYR A 142 -14.88 5.41 1.04
CA TYR A 142 -15.72 4.51 1.81
C TYR A 142 -16.78 5.33 2.54
N ASP A 143 -17.96 5.40 1.98
CA ASP A 143 -19.14 6.11 2.51
C ASP A 143 -20.36 5.20 2.49
N ASP A 144 -20.13 3.89 2.58
CA ASP A 144 -21.18 2.87 2.57
C ASP A 144 -21.97 2.91 3.88
N GLU A 145 -23.23 2.55 3.79
CA GLU A 145 -24.09 2.39 4.96
C GLU A 145 -23.59 1.24 5.86
N ILE A 146 -23.51 1.50 7.14
CA ILE A 146 -23.06 0.53 8.14
C ILE A 146 -24.27 0.11 8.98
N PRO A 147 -24.63 -1.18 9.04
CA PRO A 147 -25.74 -1.65 9.84
C PRO A 147 -25.59 -1.34 11.34
N LEU A 148 -26.69 -0.97 12.02
CA LEU A 148 -26.69 -0.52 13.43
C LEU A 148 -26.01 -1.51 14.39
N ARG A 149 -26.13 -2.81 14.13
CA ARG A 149 -25.48 -3.84 14.98
C ARG A 149 -23.95 -3.72 15.10
N TYR A 150 -23.33 -2.94 14.22
CA TYR A 150 -21.88 -2.71 14.23
C TYR A 150 -21.49 -1.44 14.98
N TYR A 151 -22.45 -0.69 15.52
CA TYR A 151 -22.18 0.47 16.34
C TYR A 151 -22.14 0.11 17.84
N THR A 152 -21.37 0.86 18.60
CA THR A 152 -21.41 0.84 20.06
C THR A 152 -22.70 1.51 20.55
N LEU A 153 -22.92 1.52 21.87
CA LEU A 153 -24.13 2.11 22.47
C LEU A 153 -24.30 3.61 22.20
N ASP A 154 -23.26 4.29 21.76
CA ASP A 154 -23.34 5.72 21.40
C ASP A 154 -23.88 5.95 19.96
N PHE A 155 -24.10 4.90 19.18
CA PHE A 155 -24.58 4.94 17.80
C PHE A 155 -23.74 5.79 16.85
N ILE A 156 -22.45 5.96 17.17
CA ILE A 156 -21.50 6.79 16.45
C ILE A 156 -20.26 6.00 16.08
N HIS A 157 -19.71 5.33 17.10
CA HIS A 157 -18.46 4.63 16.97
C HIS A 157 -18.69 3.13 16.74
N LEU A 158 -17.80 2.54 15.97
CA LEU A 158 -17.94 1.15 15.58
C LEU A 158 -17.36 0.20 16.62
N THR A 159 -17.98 -0.96 16.73
CA THR A 159 -17.42 -2.12 17.42
C THR A 159 -16.22 -2.67 16.63
N ARG A 160 -15.44 -3.57 17.25
CA ARG A 160 -14.35 -4.28 16.56
C ARG A 160 -14.85 -5.05 15.32
N GLU A 161 -16.04 -5.64 15.41
CA GLU A 161 -16.70 -6.35 14.32
C GLU A 161 -17.10 -5.38 13.19
N GLY A 162 -17.54 -4.16 13.53
CA GLY A 162 -17.84 -3.12 12.57
C GLY A 162 -16.58 -2.69 11.81
N HIS A 163 -15.46 -2.57 12.49
CA HIS A 163 -14.17 -2.32 11.83
C HIS A 163 -13.73 -3.50 10.95
N ALA A 164 -13.96 -4.74 11.37
CA ALA A 164 -13.68 -5.92 10.56
C ALA A 164 -14.52 -5.95 9.28
N MET A 165 -15.79 -5.57 9.39
CA MET A 165 -16.69 -5.46 8.24
C MET A 165 -16.17 -4.43 7.23
N ILE A 166 -15.76 -3.23 7.68
CA ILE A 166 -15.17 -2.21 6.79
C ILE A 166 -13.90 -2.74 6.11
N ALA A 167 -12.98 -3.35 6.87
CA ALA A 167 -11.75 -3.90 6.31
C ALA A 167 -12.03 -4.97 5.24
N THR A 168 -13.03 -5.83 5.48
CA THR A 168 -13.46 -6.87 4.54
C THR A 168 -14.09 -6.26 3.28
N ALA A 169 -14.89 -5.21 3.41
CA ALA A 169 -15.50 -4.50 2.27
C ALA A 169 -14.47 -3.71 1.44
N LEU A 170 -13.42 -3.19 2.08
CA LEU A 170 -12.34 -2.47 1.41
C LEU A 170 -11.38 -3.38 0.65
N LEU A 171 -11.16 -4.61 1.12
CA LEU A 171 -10.19 -5.52 0.53
C LEU A 171 -10.39 -5.71 -0.99
N PRO A 172 -11.58 -6.07 -1.51
CA PRO A 172 -11.80 -6.22 -2.94
C PRO A 172 -11.68 -4.90 -3.73
N ARG A 173 -11.80 -3.74 -3.05
CA ARG A 173 -11.67 -2.43 -3.70
C ARG A 173 -10.20 -2.01 -3.87
N VAL A 174 -9.33 -2.37 -2.93
CA VAL A 174 -7.90 -2.01 -2.98
C VAL A 174 -7.07 -3.02 -3.76
N MET A 175 -7.44 -4.30 -3.78
CA MET A 175 -6.68 -5.36 -4.45
C MET A 175 -6.37 -5.06 -5.93
N PRO A 176 -7.35 -4.69 -6.79
CA PRO A 176 -7.05 -4.39 -8.19
C PRO A 176 -6.11 -3.19 -8.36
N LEU A 177 -6.19 -2.20 -7.45
CA LEU A 177 -5.34 -1.00 -7.48
C LEU A 177 -3.89 -1.34 -7.11
N ILE A 178 -3.68 -2.27 -6.17
CA ILE A 178 -2.37 -2.78 -5.80
C ILE A 178 -1.75 -3.57 -6.96
N GLU A 179 -2.52 -4.45 -7.58
CA GLU A 179 -2.08 -5.28 -8.70
C GLU A 179 -1.73 -4.43 -9.93
N GLY A 180 -2.54 -3.41 -10.24
CA GLY A 180 -2.26 -2.44 -11.30
C GLY A 180 -0.93 -1.73 -11.07
N ARG A 181 -0.71 -1.22 -9.86
CA ARG A 181 0.55 -0.55 -9.50
C ARG A 181 1.78 -1.45 -9.65
N ARG A 182 1.64 -2.73 -9.31
CA ARG A 182 2.74 -3.70 -9.45
C ARG A 182 3.08 -3.97 -10.91
N LYS A 183 2.08 -4.03 -11.79
CA LYS A 183 2.28 -4.18 -13.24
C LYS A 183 2.98 -2.97 -13.83
N ASP A 184 2.58 -1.76 -13.43
CA ASP A 184 3.19 -0.50 -13.91
C ASP A 184 4.64 -0.34 -13.45
N ALA A 185 5.00 -0.90 -12.28
CA ALA A 185 6.35 -0.87 -11.72
C ALA A 185 7.26 -1.98 -12.21
N ALA A 186 6.73 -3.01 -12.90
CA ALA A 186 7.54 -4.08 -13.46
C ALA A 186 8.36 -3.56 -14.67
N PRO A 187 9.67 -3.90 -14.77
CA PRO A 187 10.46 -3.50 -15.92
C PRO A 187 9.86 -4.10 -17.20
N THR A 188 9.65 -3.26 -18.20
CA THR A 188 9.21 -3.71 -19.53
C THR A 188 10.23 -4.73 -20.04
N PRO A 189 9.82 -5.93 -20.48
CA PRO A 189 10.74 -6.90 -21.02
C PRO A 189 11.49 -6.26 -22.21
N ALA A 190 12.82 -6.28 -22.15
CA ALA A 190 13.66 -5.75 -23.20
C ALA A 190 13.27 -6.45 -24.52
N THR A 191 12.81 -5.68 -25.49
CA THR A 191 12.49 -6.17 -26.84
C THR A 191 13.77 -6.77 -27.41
N SER A 192 13.84 -8.09 -27.51
CA SER A 192 14.93 -8.80 -28.16
C SER A 192 14.93 -8.42 -29.64
N THR A 193 15.77 -7.45 -30.00
CA THR A 193 16.07 -7.14 -31.39
C THR A 193 16.80 -8.35 -31.96
N LYS A 194 16.07 -9.24 -32.63
CA LYS A 194 16.61 -10.28 -33.48
C LYS A 194 17.38 -9.58 -34.61
N SER A 195 18.70 -9.48 -34.46
CA SER A 195 19.58 -9.09 -35.54
C SER A 195 19.42 -10.10 -36.67
N ALA A 196 18.73 -9.72 -37.72
CA ALA A 196 18.73 -10.48 -38.98
C ALA A 196 20.11 -10.30 -39.60
N ALA A 197 20.99 -11.24 -39.40
CA ALA A 197 22.18 -11.40 -40.21
C ALA A 197 21.70 -11.75 -41.63
N ARG A 198 21.88 -10.82 -42.56
CA ARG A 198 21.80 -11.10 -44.02
C ARG A 198 23.15 -11.61 -44.45
N ASN A 199 23.12 -12.80 -45.06
CA ASN A 199 24.18 -13.31 -45.94
C ASN A 199 24.33 -12.41 -47.15
#